data_4be432f58dcab4f5cd3240fab527ab8c
#
_entry.id   4be432f58dcab4f5cd3240fab527ab8c
#
_cell.length_a   1.000
_cell.length_b   1.000
_cell.length_c   1.000
_cell.angle_alpha   90.00
_cell.angle_beta   90.00
_cell.angle_gamma   90.00
#
_symmetry.space_group_name_H-M   'P 1'
#
loop_
_entity.id
_entity.type
_entity.pdbx_description
1 polymer ?
#
loop_
_entity_poly.entity_id
_entity_poly.type
_entity_poly.pdbx_seq_one_letter_code
_entity_poly.pdbx_strand_id
1 'polypeptide(L)'
;MSHIKIFNRNALGCNTYIYTLNTHALIVDSSGQTDEILEYLSAHQLENILLAYTHGHFDHIAYGFDLQKGLSDLKISYKTVAPAEDKIYFGSEGQQILEDCLTMFDVADDYPNARIPHIDSFFSDGDDLGFANFKVMHTPGHTQGSCCFYSTEQKIMFSGDTIFAGGSIGRTDLPGGSEQELLQSLHKLAHLPLNITIYPGHGPKDILQRSLEALPGA
;
A
#
# COMPACT_ATOMS: atom_id res chain seq x y z
N MET A 1 22.84 -0.68 -2.47
CA MET A 1 22.14 0.59 -2.69
C MET A 1 20.65 0.27 -2.66
N SER A 2 19.85 1.12 -2.03
CA SER A 2 18.40 0.95 -2.06
C SER A 2 17.83 1.36 -3.41
N HIS A 3 16.83 0.66 -3.90
CA HIS A 3 16.16 0.93 -5.17
C HIS A 3 14.65 0.76 -5.00
N ILE A 4 13.85 1.64 -5.65
CA ILE A 4 12.39 1.49 -5.75
C ILE A 4 12.01 1.17 -7.18
N LYS A 5 11.32 0.05 -7.35
CA LYS A 5 10.65 -0.33 -8.59
C LYS A 5 9.14 -0.13 -8.43
N ILE A 6 8.48 0.35 -9.47
CA ILE A 6 7.03 0.63 -9.49
C ILE A 6 6.39 -0.25 -10.55
N PHE A 7 5.25 -0.85 -10.21
CA PHE A 7 4.36 -1.59 -11.10
C PHE A 7 2.97 -0.96 -10.97
N ASN A 8 2.39 -0.49 -12.06
CA ASN A 8 1.10 0.24 -12.04
C ASN A 8 0.27 0.04 -13.32
N ARG A 9 0.54 -1.00 -14.08
CA ARG A 9 -0.26 -1.36 -15.27
C ARG A 9 -1.42 -2.26 -14.86
N ASN A 10 -2.45 -1.66 -14.30
CA ASN A 10 -3.72 -2.28 -13.91
C ASN A 10 -4.87 -1.32 -14.22
N ALA A 11 -6.10 -1.79 -14.09
CA ALA A 11 -7.30 -1.05 -14.51
C ALA A 11 -7.46 0.32 -13.84
N LEU A 12 -7.10 0.41 -12.56
CA LEU A 12 -7.27 1.64 -11.76
C LEU A 12 -5.98 2.45 -11.60
N GLY A 13 -4.85 2.00 -12.17
CA GLY A 13 -3.55 2.67 -12.04
C GLY A 13 -2.99 2.70 -10.63
N CYS A 14 -3.42 1.75 -9.78
CA CYS A 14 -2.88 1.59 -8.44
C CYS A 14 -1.41 1.13 -8.49
N ASN A 15 -0.58 1.67 -7.64
CA ASN A 15 0.86 1.40 -7.59
C ASN A 15 1.18 0.24 -6.65
N THR A 16 1.93 -0.73 -7.12
CA THR A 16 2.70 -1.66 -6.28
C THR A 16 4.15 -1.21 -6.27
N TYR A 17 4.73 -1.07 -5.09
CA TYR A 17 6.13 -0.67 -4.93
C TYR A 17 6.98 -1.82 -4.43
N ILE A 18 8.19 -1.96 -4.96
CA ILE A 18 9.23 -2.85 -4.41
C ILE A 18 10.41 -1.99 -3.99
N TYR A 19 10.63 -1.87 -2.69
CA TYR A 19 11.81 -1.26 -2.11
C TYR A 19 12.83 -2.34 -1.77
N THR A 20 13.98 -2.34 -2.43
CA THR A 20 15.01 -3.35 -2.24
C THR A 20 16.15 -2.89 -1.34
N LEU A 21 16.64 -3.78 -0.49
CA LEU A 21 17.84 -3.58 0.32
C LEU A 21 18.60 -4.91 0.40
N ASN A 22 19.74 -5.01 -0.28
CA ASN A 22 20.50 -6.26 -0.44
C ASN A 22 19.63 -7.36 -1.10
N THR A 23 19.49 -8.53 -0.45
CA THR A 23 18.64 -9.65 -0.90
C THR A 23 17.21 -9.61 -0.31
N HIS A 24 16.84 -8.51 0.32
CA HIS A 24 15.55 -8.33 0.96
C HIS A 24 14.73 -7.27 0.22
N ALA A 25 13.40 -7.38 0.27
CA ALA A 25 12.52 -6.36 -0.25
C ALA A 25 11.28 -6.14 0.62
N LEU A 26 10.84 -4.88 0.66
CA LEU A 26 9.50 -4.48 1.08
C LEU A 26 8.67 -4.33 -0.19
N ILE A 27 7.59 -5.10 -0.30
CA ILE A 27 6.55 -4.90 -1.31
C ILE A 27 5.40 -4.19 -0.63
N VAL A 28 4.99 -3.05 -1.17
CA VAL A 28 3.85 -2.27 -0.69
C VAL A 28 2.71 -2.43 -1.68
N ASP A 29 1.61 -3.00 -1.19
CA ASP A 29 0.39 -3.34 -1.91
C ASP A 29 0.61 -4.38 -3.04
N SER A 30 -0.48 -4.90 -3.62
CA SER A 30 -0.44 -5.91 -4.69
C SER A 30 -1.58 -5.69 -5.68
N SER A 31 -1.38 -4.70 -6.54
CA SER A 31 -2.38 -4.14 -7.44
C SER A 31 -2.43 -4.80 -8.82
N GLY A 32 -1.57 -5.78 -9.09
CA GLY A 32 -1.48 -6.48 -10.38
C GLY A 32 -0.05 -6.78 -10.82
N GLN A 33 0.11 -7.17 -12.08
CA GLN A 33 1.41 -7.48 -12.71
C GLN A 33 2.22 -8.55 -11.94
N THR A 34 1.55 -9.53 -11.37
CA THR A 34 2.15 -10.55 -10.50
C THR A 34 3.33 -11.26 -11.17
N ASP A 35 3.18 -11.68 -12.43
CA ASP A 35 4.25 -12.39 -13.15
C ASP A 35 5.50 -11.51 -13.32
N GLU A 36 5.32 -10.24 -13.66
CA GLU A 36 6.44 -9.30 -13.81
C GLU A 36 7.12 -8.98 -12.47
N ILE A 37 6.35 -8.93 -11.39
CA ILE A 37 6.87 -8.79 -10.03
C ILE A 37 7.73 -10.00 -9.68
N LEU A 38 7.23 -11.22 -9.88
CA LEU A 38 7.95 -12.45 -9.59
C LEU A 38 9.23 -12.61 -10.45
N GLU A 39 9.15 -12.25 -11.74
CA GLU A 39 10.31 -12.18 -12.62
C GLU A 39 11.36 -11.19 -12.09
N TYR A 40 10.93 -9.99 -11.69
CA TYR A 40 11.82 -8.98 -11.11
C TYR A 40 12.51 -9.50 -9.84
N LEU A 41 11.76 -10.12 -8.92
CA LEU A 41 12.33 -10.67 -7.67
C LEU A 41 13.37 -11.74 -7.96
N SER A 42 13.09 -12.65 -8.89
CA SER A 42 14.02 -13.71 -9.31
C SER A 42 15.27 -13.17 -9.97
N ALA A 43 15.12 -12.23 -10.92
CA ALA A 43 16.25 -11.62 -11.64
C ALA A 43 17.20 -10.85 -10.71
N HIS A 44 16.70 -10.31 -9.60
CA HIS A 44 17.49 -9.59 -8.59
C HIS A 44 17.88 -10.46 -7.40
N GLN A 45 17.61 -11.77 -7.43
CA GLN A 45 17.95 -12.72 -6.37
C GLN A 45 17.44 -12.27 -4.99
N LEU A 46 16.20 -11.79 -4.94
CA LEU A 46 15.55 -11.37 -3.69
C LEU A 46 14.98 -12.60 -2.99
N GLU A 47 15.38 -12.83 -1.73
CA GLU A 47 15.14 -14.07 -1.00
C GLU A 47 14.16 -13.89 0.16
N ASN A 48 14.04 -12.68 0.69
CA ASN A 48 13.23 -12.38 1.87
C ASN A 48 12.34 -11.17 1.59
N ILE A 49 11.04 -11.39 1.59
CA ILE A 49 10.05 -10.39 1.23
C ILE A 49 9.17 -10.06 2.45
N LEU A 50 9.04 -8.77 2.74
CA LEU A 50 7.96 -8.26 3.56
C LEU A 50 6.89 -7.69 2.62
N LEU A 51 5.71 -8.31 2.55
CA LEU A 51 4.55 -7.79 1.85
C LEU A 51 3.68 -7.03 2.84
N ALA A 52 3.52 -5.73 2.65
CA ALA A 52 2.79 -4.85 3.57
C ALA A 52 1.69 -4.09 2.82
N TYR A 53 0.48 -4.13 3.36
CA TYR A 53 -0.68 -3.43 2.80
C TYR A 53 -0.90 -2.09 3.49
N THR A 54 -1.11 -1.03 2.71
CA THR A 54 -1.39 0.31 3.23
C THR A 54 -2.82 0.41 3.76
N HIS A 55 -3.75 -0.31 3.15
CA HIS A 55 -5.16 -0.42 3.54
C HIS A 55 -5.84 -1.58 2.81
N GLY A 56 -7.15 -1.79 3.07
CA GLY A 56 -7.88 -2.97 2.61
C GLY A 56 -8.71 -2.81 1.33
N HIS A 57 -8.60 -1.72 0.56
CA HIS A 57 -9.36 -1.61 -0.68
C HIS A 57 -8.89 -2.60 -1.74
N PHE A 58 -9.84 -3.06 -2.54
CA PHE A 58 -9.67 -4.18 -3.46
C PHE A 58 -8.55 -4.00 -4.47
N ASP A 59 -8.37 -2.81 -4.99
CA ASP A 59 -7.35 -2.48 -5.98
C ASP A 59 -5.92 -2.50 -5.41
N HIS A 60 -5.79 -2.44 -4.09
CA HIS A 60 -4.51 -2.60 -3.37
C HIS A 60 -4.22 -4.05 -2.98
N ILE A 61 -5.23 -4.92 -2.87
CA ILE A 61 -5.08 -6.27 -2.30
C ILE A 61 -5.44 -7.40 -3.25
N ALA A 62 -6.13 -7.12 -4.37
CA ALA A 62 -6.77 -8.11 -5.24
C ALA A 62 -5.85 -9.21 -5.78
N TYR A 63 -4.57 -8.92 -5.95
CA TYR A 63 -3.59 -9.88 -6.45
C TYR A 63 -2.65 -10.42 -5.37
N GLY A 64 -2.98 -10.17 -4.10
CA GLY A 64 -2.15 -10.60 -2.98
C GLY A 64 -2.01 -12.09 -2.85
N PHE A 65 -3.10 -12.84 -3.04
CA PHE A 65 -3.06 -14.30 -3.03
C PHE A 65 -2.18 -14.88 -4.15
N ASP A 66 -2.32 -14.37 -5.37
CA ASP A 66 -1.54 -14.84 -6.52
C ASP A 66 -0.05 -14.52 -6.34
N LEU A 67 0.27 -13.34 -5.78
CA LEU A 67 1.65 -12.99 -5.45
C LEU A 67 2.23 -13.94 -4.39
N GLN A 68 1.50 -14.22 -3.31
CA GLN A 68 1.91 -15.17 -2.27
C GLN A 68 2.14 -16.57 -2.81
N LYS A 69 1.23 -17.02 -3.69
CA LYS A 69 1.36 -18.31 -4.38
C LYS A 69 2.65 -18.36 -5.21
N GLY A 70 2.89 -17.34 -6.04
CA GLY A 70 4.10 -17.23 -6.84
C GLY A 70 5.38 -17.19 -6.02
N LEU A 71 5.41 -16.44 -4.89
CA LEU A 71 6.54 -16.43 -3.95
C LEU A 71 6.80 -17.83 -3.39
N SER A 72 5.74 -18.57 -3.02
CA SER A 72 5.85 -19.94 -2.51
C SER A 72 6.38 -20.91 -3.59
N ASP A 73 5.87 -20.81 -4.82
CA ASP A 73 6.32 -21.63 -5.95
C ASP A 73 7.81 -21.41 -6.27
N LEU A 74 8.28 -20.19 -6.14
CA LEU A 74 9.70 -19.80 -6.30
C LEU A 74 10.56 -20.10 -5.06
N LYS A 75 9.97 -20.55 -3.96
CA LYS A 75 10.63 -20.79 -2.66
C LYS A 75 11.29 -19.53 -2.08
N ILE A 76 10.74 -18.36 -2.37
CA ILE A 76 11.13 -17.10 -1.77
C ILE A 76 10.45 -16.99 -0.39
N SER A 77 11.23 -16.71 0.64
CA SER A 77 10.69 -16.50 2.00
C SER A 77 9.92 -15.20 2.05
N TYR A 78 8.72 -15.21 2.63
CA TYR A 78 7.94 -13.97 2.79
C TYR A 78 7.13 -13.96 4.08
N LYS A 79 6.78 -12.75 4.50
CA LYS A 79 5.81 -12.46 5.55
C LYS A 79 4.86 -11.38 5.04
N THR A 80 3.58 -11.53 5.35
CA THR A 80 2.54 -10.59 4.96
C THR A 80 1.95 -9.89 6.17
N VAL A 81 1.86 -8.56 6.11
CA VAL A 81 1.34 -7.74 7.20
C VAL A 81 0.31 -6.72 6.68
N ALA A 82 -0.68 -6.41 7.50
CA ALA A 82 -1.76 -5.50 7.17
C ALA A 82 -2.20 -4.67 8.39
N PRO A 83 -2.92 -3.55 8.19
CA PRO A 83 -3.41 -2.74 9.30
C PRO A 83 -4.51 -3.45 10.10
N ALA A 84 -4.44 -3.35 11.43
CA ALA A 84 -5.38 -4.02 12.33
C ALA A 84 -6.82 -3.51 12.18
N GLU A 85 -6.98 -2.24 11.91
CA GLU A 85 -8.27 -1.57 11.78
C GLU A 85 -9.00 -1.94 10.47
N ASP A 86 -8.26 -2.40 9.45
CA ASP A 86 -8.82 -2.91 8.18
C ASP A 86 -8.95 -4.44 8.15
N LYS A 87 -8.86 -5.12 9.29
CA LYS A 87 -8.91 -6.59 9.39
C LYS A 87 -10.12 -7.21 8.70
N ILE A 88 -11.24 -6.48 8.58
CA ILE A 88 -12.46 -6.95 7.91
C ILE A 88 -12.21 -7.31 6.45
N TYR A 89 -11.36 -6.57 5.75
CA TYR A 89 -11.03 -6.81 4.33
C TYR A 89 -10.14 -8.05 4.12
N PHE A 90 -9.48 -8.54 5.17
CA PHE A 90 -8.55 -9.67 5.12
C PHE A 90 -9.09 -10.90 5.84
N GLY A 91 -10.24 -10.78 6.49
CA GLY A 91 -10.87 -11.84 7.27
C GLY A 91 -11.82 -12.72 6.46
N SER A 92 -12.67 -13.46 7.15
CA SER A 92 -13.65 -14.38 6.55
C SER A 92 -14.66 -13.70 5.62
N GLU A 93 -14.93 -12.42 5.82
CA GLU A 93 -15.84 -11.63 4.98
C GLU A 93 -15.11 -10.90 3.84
N GLY A 94 -13.78 -10.83 3.90
CA GLY A 94 -12.96 -10.02 3.00
C GLY A 94 -13.12 -10.41 1.53
N GLN A 95 -13.22 -11.70 1.22
CA GLN A 95 -13.42 -12.15 -0.16
C GLN A 95 -14.76 -11.65 -0.73
N GLN A 96 -15.84 -11.72 0.07
CA GLN A 96 -17.14 -11.22 -0.35
C GLN A 96 -17.13 -9.69 -0.53
N ILE A 97 -16.50 -8.96 0.40
CA ILE A 97 -16.34 -7.51 0.28
C ILE A 97 -15.59 -7.13 -1.00
N LEU A 98 -14.51 -7.86 -1.32
CA LEU A 98 -13.75 -7.67 -2.56
C LEU A 98 -14.64 -7.89 -3.79
N GLU A 99 -15.40 -8.97 -3.86
CA GLU A 99 -16.30 -9.29 -4.98
C GLU A 99 -17.43 -8.25 -5.12
N ASP A 100 -18.00 -7.80 -4.01
CA ASP A 100 -19.01 -6.76 -3.98
C ASP A 100 -18.46 -5.42 -4.51
N CYS A 101 -17.23 -5.07 -4.13
CA CYS A 101 -16.55 -3.87 -4.65
C CYS A 101 -16.28 -3.97 -6.16
N LEU A 102 -15.77 -5.10 -6.65
CA LEU A 102 -15.52 -5.30 -8.08
C LEU A 102 -16.80 -5.15 -8.90
N THR A 103 -17.92 -5.63 -8.36
CA THR A 103 -19.25 -5.49 -8.97
C THR A 103 -19.74 -4.04 -8.92
N MET A 104 -19.61 -3.38 -7.76
CA MET A 104 -20.03 -1.99 -7.56
C MET A 104 -19.33 -1.03 -8.51
N PHE A 105 -18.04 -1.24 -8.78
CA PHE A 105 -17.24 -0.40 -9.66
C PHE A 105 -17.25 -0.85 -11.13
N ASP A 106 -17.95 -1.94 -11.45
CA ASP A 106 -18.03 -2.53 -12.81
C ASP A 106 -16.65 -2.85 -13.40
N VAL A 107 -15.78 -3.41 -12.58
CA VAL A 107 -14.39 -3.75 -12.94
C VAL A 107 -14.07 -5.25 -12.78
N ALA A 108 -15.05 -6.10 -12.58
CA ALA A 108 -14.84 -7.53 -12.33
C ALA A 108 -14.07 -8.22 -13.46
N ASP A 109 -14.29 -7.83 -14.70
CA ASP A 109 -13.59 -8.35 -15.88
C ASP A 109 -12.10 -7.97 -15.90
N ASP A 110 -11.73 -6.85 -15.26
CA ASP A 110 -10.35 -6.39 -15.16
C ASP A 110 -9.56 -7.12 -14.05
N TYR A 111 -10.26 -7.81 -13.15
CA TYR A 111 -9.71 -8.53 -12.00
C TYR A 111 -10.16 -10.02 -11.97
N PRO A 112 -9.92 -10.80 -13.03
CA PRO A 112 -10.53 -12.13 -13.20
C PRO A 112 -10.13 -13.15 -12.14
N ASN A 113 -9.04 -12.95 -11.42
CA ASN A 113 -8.54 -13.84 -10.39
C ASN A 113 -8.40 -13.18 -9.02
N ALA A 114 -9.15 -12.08 -8.79
CA ALA A 114 -9.06 -11.34 -7.56
C ALA A 114 -9.33 -12.20 -6.32
N ARG A 115 -8.35 -12.25 -5.42
CA ARG A 115 -8.43 -13.00 -4.17
C ARG A 115 -7.66 -12.27 -3.08
N ILE A 116 -8.28 -12.20 -1.90
CA ILE A 116 -7.63 -11.61 -0.74
C ILE A 116 -6.37 -12.38 -0.34
N PRO A 117 -5.31 -11.70 0.11
CA PRO A 117 -4.12 -12.34 0.66
C PRO A 117 -4.37 -12.98 2.02
N HIS A 118 -3.55 -13.96 2.38
CA HIS A 118 -3.39 -14.39 3.76
C HIS A 118 -2.52 -13.40 4.53
N ILE A 119 -2.93 -13.02 5.75
CA ILE A 119 -2.18 -12.10 6.60
C ILE A 119 -1.57 -12.85 7.78
N ASP A 120 -0.24 -12.79 7.91
CA ASP A 120 0.50 -13.44 8.99
C ASP A 120 0.39 -12.68 10.32
N SER A 121 0.38 -11.34 10.24
CA SER A 121 0.20 -10.49 11.42
C SER A 121 -0.34 -9.10 11.07
N PHE A 122 -1.04 -8.51 12.02
CA PHE A 122 -1.54 -7.15 11.91
C PHE A 122 -0.65 -6.19 12.69
N PHE A 123 -0.50 -4.97 12.18
CA PHE A 123 0.25 -3.88 12.79
C PHE A 123 -0.70 -2.74 13.20
N SER A 124 -0.20 -1.86 14.07
CA SER A 124 -0.89 -0.65 14.55
C SER A 124 0.01 0.59 14.43
N ASP A 125 -0.53 1.76 14.80
CA ASP A 125 0.20 3.04 14.78
C ASP A 125 1.50 2.99 15.57
N GLY A 126 2.58 3.49 14.97
CA GLY A 126 3.92 3.55 15.57
C GLY A 126 4.75 2.28 15.47
N ASP A 127 4.18 1.16 15.01
CA ASP A 127 4.93 -0.09 14.85
C ASP A 127 6.09 0.10 13.84
N ASP A 128 7.17 -0.64 14.09
CA ASP A 128 8.28 -0.77 13.16
C ASP A 128 8.03 -1.97 12.25
N LEU A 129 8.13 -1.79 10.94
CA LEU A 129 7.97 -2.89 9.99
C LEU A 129 9.13 -3.92 10.06
N GLY A 130 10.20 -3.62 10.82
CA GLY A 130 11.39 -4.47 10.89
C GLY A 130 12.21 -4.46 9.60
N PHE A 131 12.00 -3.47 8.73
CA PHE A 131 12.68 -3.35 7.45
C PHE A 131 13.06 -1.88 7.16
N ALA A 132 14.37 -1.63 6.96
CA ALA A 132 14.94 -0.34 6.53
C ALA A 132 14.45 0.88 7.34
N ASN A 133 14.16 0.70 8.63
CA ASN A 133 13.63 1.71 9.55
C ASN A 133 12.29 2.34 9.07
N PHE A 134 11.48 1.56 8.33
CA PHE A 134 10.12 1.97 8.03
C PHE A 134 9.21 1.77 9.24
N LYS A 135 8.52 2.84 9.61
CA LYS A 135 7.51 2.85 10.66
C LYS A 135 6.13 3.02 10.06
N VAL A 136 5.14 2.52 10.77
CA VAL A 136 3.73 2.72 10.46
C VAL A 136 3.26 4.04 11.07
N MET A 137 2.57 4.85 10.28
CA MET A 137 1.75 5.97 10.74
C MET A 137 0.30 5.69 10.35
N HIS A 138 -0.56 5.49 11.34
CA HIS A 138 -1.99 5.34 11.12
C HIS A 138 -2.59 6.67 10.67
N THR A 139 -3.17 6.67 9.47
CA THR A 139 -3.74 7.83 8.77
C THR A 139 -5.16 7.52 8.30
N PRO A 140 -6.10 7.29 9.25
CA PRO A 140 -7.48 6.93 8.92
C PRO A 140 -8.19 8.03 8.15
N GLY A 141 -9.27 7.66 7.47
CA GLY A 141 -10.16 8.57 6.78
C GLY A 141 -10.45 8.18 5.34
N HIS A 142 -9.53 7.56 4.60
CA HIS A 142 -9.84 6.87 3.36
C HIS A 142 -10.46 5.48 3.66
N THR A 143 -9.80 4.70 4.53
CA THR A 143 -10.40 3.59 5.30
C THR A 143 -10.10 3.79 6.78
N GLN A 144 -10.68 2.95 7.65
CA GLN A 144 -10.38 2.97 9.08
C GLN A 144 -8.94 2.54 9.36
N GLY A 145 -8.37 1.65 8.55
CA GLY A 145 -7.02 1.14 8.73
C GLY A 145 -5.96 1.79 7.84
N SER A 146 -6.33 2.79 7.02
CA SER A 146 -5.36 3.48 6.15
C SER A 146 -4.12 3.92 6.92
N CYS A 147 -2.95 3.65 6.35
CA CYS A 147 -1.68 4.00 6.96
C CYS A 147 -0.63 4.39 5.92
N CYS A 148 0.37 5.14 6.39
CA CYS A 148 1.59 5.43 5.65
C CYS A 148 2.76 4.62 6.23
N PHE A 149 3.63 4.12 5.37
CA PHE A 149 4.92 3.56 5.78
C PHE A 149 6.02 4.58 5.50
N TYR A 150 6.69 5.08 6.52
CA TYR A 150 7.69 6.15 6.36
C TYR A 150 9.02 5.81 7.02
N SER A 151 10.10 6.26 6.39
CA SER A 151 11.44 6.25 6.96
C SER A 151 12.07 7.63 6.79
N THR A 152 12.31 8.31 7.91
CA THR A 152 12.97 9.63 7.91
C THR A 152 14.44 9.53 7.49
N GLU A 153 15.07 8.39 7.75
CA GLU A 153 16.44 8.10 7.34
C GLU A 153 16.54 7.96 5.82
N GLN A 154 15.64 7.18 5.21
CA GLN A 154 15.58 6.99 3.77
C GLN A 154 14.93 8.17 3.03
N LYS A 155 14.24 9.06 3.75
CA LYS A 155 13.42 10.17 3.23
C LYS A 155 12.36 9.69 2.25
N ILE A 156 11.70 8.60 2.59
CA ILE A 156 10.70 7.91 1.78
C ILE A 156 9.44 7.73 2.61
N MET A 157 8.28 7.88 1.98
CA MET A 157 6.98 7.51 2.52
C MET A 157 6.13 6.86 1.43
N PHE A 158 5.62 5.66 1.69
CA PHE A 158 4.53 5.06 0.94
C PHE A 158 3.24 5.52 1.59
N SER A 159 2.51 6.41 0.92
CA SER A 159 1.37 7.10 1.55
C SER A 159 0.04 6.39 1.36
N GLY A 160 -0.01 5.27 0.63
CA GLY A 160 -1.27 4.68 0.22
C GLY A 160 -2.18 5.75 -0.36
N ASP A 161 -3.44 5.72 0.01
CA ASP A 161 -4.45 6.67 -0.45
C ASP A 161 -4.73 7.81 0.55
N THR A 162 -3.73 8.15 1.39
CA THR A 162 -3.85 9.29 2.30
C THR A 162 -3.63 10.62 1.58
N ILE A 163 -2.52 10.74 0.83
CA ILE A 163 -2.16 11.93 0.06
C ILE A 163 -1.47 11.55 -1.24
N PHE A 164 -1.82 12.23 -2.33
CA PHE A 164 -1.26 12.06 -3.65
C PHE A 164 -0.43 13.28 -4.09
N ALA A 165 0.28 13.13 -5.20
CA ALA A 165 1.01 14.22 -5.81
C ALA A 165 0.08 15.41 -6.14
N GLY A 166 0.57 16.63 -5.91
CA GLY A 166 -0.19 17.85 -6.22
C GLY A 166 -1.36 18.13 -5.28
N GLY A 167 -1.39 17.52 -4.08
CA GLY A 167 -2.36 17.84 -3.02
C GLY A 167 -3.75 17.23 -3.20
N SER A 168 -3.92 16.25 -4.08
CA SER A 168 -5.13 15.43 -4.04
C SER A 168 -5.04 14.39 -2.91
N ILE A 169 -6.19 13.93 -2.43
CA ILE A 169 -6.33 13.03 -1.29
C ILE A 169 -7.26 11.87 -1.64
N GLY A 170 -7.18 10.80 -0.88
CA GLY A 170 -8.09 9.67 -1.02
C GLY A 170 -9.55 10.06 -0.81
N ARG A 171 -10.46 9.37 -1.49
CA ARG A 171 -11.90 9.53 -1.29
C ARG A 171 -12.30 9.06 0.10
N THR A 172 -13.38 9.64 0.62
CA THR A 172 -13.88 9.36 1.98
C THR A 172 -15.35 8.95 2.00
N ASP A 173 -15.94 8.70 0.83
CA ASP A 173 -17.36 8.42 0.64
C ASP A 173 -17.71 6.93 0.62
N LEU A 174 -16.71 6.04 0.71
CA LEU A 174 -16.90 4.60 0.83
C LEU A 174 -17.10 4.17 2.30
N PRO A 175 -17.63 2.96 2.56
CA PRO A 175 -17.77 2.44 3.91
C PRO A 175 -16.45 2.48 4.70
N GLY A 176 -16.48 3.06 5.89
CA GLY A 176 -15.26 3.28 6.70
C GLY A 176 -14.52 4.58 6.41
N GLY A 177 -14.94 5.34 5.39
CA GLY A 177 -14.36 6.64 5.08
C GLY A 177 -14.85 7.76 6.00
N SER A 178 -13.98 8.77 6.26
CA SER A 178 -14.26 9.93 7.11
C SER A 178 -13.37 11.11 6.69
N GLU A 179 -13.99 12.14 6.14
CA GLU A 179 -13.27 13.36 5.75
C GLU A 179 -12.59 14.02 6.96
N GLN A 180 -13.28 14.04 8.11
CA GLN A 180 -12.74 14.62 9.34
C GLN A 180 -11.47 13.90 9.80
N GLU A 181 -11.46 12.56 9.76
CA GLU A 181 -10.28 11.75 10.13
C GLU A 181 -9.15 11.93 9.11
N LEU A 182 -9.47 11.99 7.82
CA LEU A 182 -8.47 12.22 6.78
C LEU A 182 -7.78 13.58 6.96
N LEU A 183 -8.53 14.64 7.26
CA LEU A 183 -7.94 15.95 7.56
C LEU A 183 -7.01 15.89 8.79
N GLN A 184 -7.40 15.18 9.86
CA GLN A 184 -6.52 14.97 11.01
C GLN A 184 -5.25 14.18 10.63
N SER A 185 -5.38 13.19 9.75
CA SER A 185 -4.27 12.41 9.23
C SER A 185 -3.29 13.28 8.43
N LEU A 186 -3.79 14.17 7.58
CA LEU A 186 -2.96 15.15 6.85
C LEU A 186 -2.21 16.08 7.81
N HIS A 187 -2.84 16.51 8.91
CA HIS A 187 -2.16 17.28 9.95
C HIS A 187 -1.01 16.50 10.61
N LYS A 188 -1.16 15.18 10.82
CA LYS A 188 -0.05 14.34 11.33
C LYS A 188 1.13 14.35 10.34
N LEU A 189 0.87 14.23 9.04
CA LEU A 189 1.92 14.25 8.01
C LEU A 189 2.72 15.56 8.03
N ALA A 190 2.11 16.69 8.32
CA ALA A 190 2.77 18.00 8.40
C ALA A 190 3.83 18.08 9.51
N HIS A 191 3.86 17.16 10.47
CA HIS A 191 4.88 17.09 11.51
C HIS A 191 6.12 16.27 11.10
N LEU A 192 6.08 15.60 9.95
CA LEU A 192 7.24 14.90 9.40
C LEU A 192 8.21 15.86 8.71
N PRO A 193 9.48 15.45 8.50
CA PRO A 193 10.39 16.18 7.65
C PRO A 193 9.81 16.40 6.25
N LEU A 194 9.58 17.65 5.86
CA LEU A 194 8.88 18.02 4.63
C LEU A 194 9.61 17.65 3.33
N ASN A 195 10.91 17.29 3.42
CA ASN A 195 11.72 16.83 2.29
C ASN A 195 11.62 15.31 2.02
N ILE A 196 10.64 14.63 2.61
CA ILE A 196 10.34 13.23 2.33
C ILE A 196 9.71 13.12 0.93
N THR A 197 10.14 12.13 0.15
CA THR A 197 9.49 11.75 -1.10
C THR A 197 8.32 10.84 -0.80
N ILE A 198 7.11 11.22 -1.22
CA ILE A 198 5.92 10.38 -1.14
C ILE A 198 5.80 9.50 -2.38
N TYR A 199 5.37 8.25 -2.16
CA TYR A 199 5.05 7.23 -3.14
C TYR A 199 3.60 6.81 -2.88
N PRO A 200 2.62 7.46 -3.53
CA PRO A 200 1.19 7.27 -3.24
C PRO A 200 0.63 6.00 -3.87
N GLY A 201 -0.56 5.57 -3.43
CA GLY A 201 -1.29 4.45 -4.01
C GLY A 201 -1.62 4.67 -5.48
N HIS A 202 -1.89 5.92 -5.89
CA HIS A 202 -2.16 6.28 -7.28
C HIS A 202 -1.34 7.47 -7.75
N GLY A 203 -1.02 7.46 -9.05
CA GLY A 203 -0.30 8.56 -9.69
C GLY A 203 1.21 8.61 -9.41
N PRO A 204 1.86 9.72 -9.73
CA PRO A 204 3.31 9.85 -9.60
C PRO A 204 3.75 10.14 -8.17
N LYS A 205 5.04 9.92 -7.89
CA LYS A 205 5.68 10.38 -6.66
C LYS A 205 5.78 11.92 -6.63
N ASP A 206 5.84 12.47 -5.41
CA ASP A 206 6.06 13.90 -5.19
C ASP A 206 6.88 14.13 -3.90
N ILE A 207 7.14 15.38 -3.56
CA ILE A 207 7.71 15.78 -2.28
C ILE A 207 6.57 16.14 -1.32
N LEU A 208 6.61 15.64 -0.09
CA LEU A 208 5.57 15.85 0.92
C LEU A 208 5.19 17.34 1.06
N GLN A 209 6.19 18.23 1.12
CA GLN A 209 5.97 19.66 1.19
C GLN A 209 5.05 20.18 0.08
N ARG A 210 5.34 19.83 -1.17
CA ARG A 210 4.57 20.29 -2.34
C ARG A 210 3.13 19.80 -2.30
N SER A 211 2.95 18.54 -1.92
CA SER A 211 1.60 17.96 -1.85
C SER A 211 0.80 18.58 -0.71
N LEU A 212 1.40 18.88 0.45
CA LEU A 212 0.72 19.56 1.56
C LEU A 212 0.38 21.02 1.21
N GLU A 213 1.30 21.77 0.59
CA GLU A 213 1.09 23.16 0.17
C GLU A 213 0.02 23.29 -0.94
N ALA A 214 -0.24 22.23 -1.69
CA ALA A 214 -1.23 22.21 -2.76
C ALA A 214 -2.63 21.75 -2.28
N LEU A 215 -2.80 21.38 -1.00
CA LEU A 215 -4.10 21.03 -0.45
C LEU A 215 -5.09 22.21 -0.55
N PRO A 216 -6.37 21.96 -0.88
CA PRO A 216 -7.37 23.01 -0.87
C PRO A 216 -7.50 23.64 0.53
N GLY A 217 -7.20 24.92 0.65
CA GLY A 217 -7.30 25.67 1.91
C GLY A 217 -6.07 25.58 2.83
N ALA A 218 -4.92 25.10 2.32
CA ALA A 218 -3.64 25.12 3.03
C ALA A 218 -3.09 26.54 3.23
#